data_ac332294f4d3f95f970325dd7c7026d6
#
_entry.id   ac332294f4d3f95f970325dd7c7026d6
#
_cell.length_a   1.000
_cell.length_b   1.000
_cell.length_c   1.000
_cell.angle_alpha   90.00
_cell.angle_beta   90.00
_cell.angle_gamma   90.00
#
_symmetry.space_group_name_H-M   'P 1'
#
loop_
_entity.id
_entity.type
_entity.pdbx_description
1 polymer ?
#
loop_
_entity_poly.entity_id
_entity_poly.type
_entity_poly.pdbx_seq_one_letter_code
_entity_poly.pdbx_strand_id
1 'polypeptide(L)'
;MTLELQATPEEVMRAVEALQQFARAKGVPEKTVFGLMLALEECGSNIVNHGLQRDAGQKFQVTIEQTHDRFVIELRDRGLAFDPTKAAEREQPK
;
A
#
# COMPACT_ATOMS: atom_id res chain seq x y z
N MET A 1 8.27 8.17 -1.57
CA MET A 1 8.94 7.09 -0.84
C MET A 1 8.62 5.75 -1.48
N THR A 2 9.63 4.94 -1.70
CA THR A 2 9.46 3.62 -2.30
C THR A 2 10.06 2.57 -1.39
N LEU A 3 9.34 1.49 -1.18
CA LEU A 3 9.79 0.36 -0.37
C LEU A 3 9.76 -0.90 -1.22
N GLU A 4 10.79 -1.72 -1.11
CA GLU A 4 10.78 -3.04 -1.69
C GLU A 4 10.53 -4.03 -0.57
N LEU A 5 9.53 -4.88 -0.73
CA LEU A 5 9.07 -5.77 0.32
C LEU A 5 9.10 -7.22 -0.15
N GLN A 6 9.39 -8.12 0.78
CA GLN A 6 9.19 -9.54 0.55
C GLN A 6 7.71 -9.87 0.76
N ALA A 7 7.27 -10.98 0.17
CA ALA A 7 5.86 -11.36 0.20
C ALA A 7 5.50 -12.07 1.50
N THR A 8 5.62 -11.34 2.61
CA THR A 8 5.26 -11.85 3.94
C THR A 8 4.35 -10.86 4.66
N PRO A 9 3.48 -11.36 5.57
CA PRO A 9 2.63 -10.45 6.36
C PRO A 9 3.43 -9.44 7.17
N GLU A 10 4.58 -9.83 7.69
CA GLU A 10 5.45 -8.94 8.47
C GLU A 10 5.93 -7.76 7.64
N GLU A 11 6.25 -8.01 6.37
CA GLU A 11 6.69 -6.94 5.48
C GLU A 11 5.56 -6.00 5.11
N VAL A 12 4.33 -6.51 4.99
CA VAL A 12 3.17 -5.66 4.78
C VAL A 12 3.02 -4.70 5.96
N MET A 13 3.16 -5.22 7.18
CA MET A 13 3.05 -4.37 8.38
C MET A 13 4.18 -3.35 8.44
N ARG A 14 5.37 -3.71 7.99
CA ARG A 14 6.48 -2.75 7.91
C ARG A 14 6.11 -1.58 6.99
N ALA A 15 5.47 -1.88 5.86
CA ALA A 15 5.04 -0.85 4.94
C ALA A 15 3.94 0.03 5.55
N VAL A 16 3.01 -0.58 6.27
CA VAL A 16 1.93 0.16 6.93
C VAL A 16 2.50 1.13 7.96
N GLU A 17 3.46 0.69 8.75
CA GLU A 17 4.12 1.55 9.72
C GLU A 17 4.88 2.70 9.05
N ALA A 18 5.57 2.40 7.95
CA ALA A 18 6.27 3.44 7.19
C ALA A 18 5.31 4.47 6.62
N LEU A 19 4.17 4.00 6.11
CA LEU A 19 3.12 4.90 5.63
C LEU A 19 2.61 5.80 6.74
N GLN A 20 2.36 5.23 7.91
CA GLN A 20 1.87 5.99 9.05
C GLN A 20 2.83 7.13 9.40
N GLN A 21 4.12 6.82 9.51
CA GLN A 21 5.11 7.82 9.85
C GLN A 21 5.23 8.87 8.75
N PHE A 22 5.24 8.45 7.50
CA PHE A 22 5.34 9.37 6.38
C PHE A 22 4.15 10.33 6.34
N ALA A 23 2.94 9.80 6.50
CA ALA A 23 1.74 10.62 6.44
C ALA A 23 1.67 11.59 7.61
N ARG A 24 2.03 11.14 8.81
CA ARG A 24 2.04 12.02 9.97
C ARG A 24 3.06 13.14 9.83
N ALA A 25 4.22 12.84 9.29
CA ALA A 25 5.25 13.85 9.06
C ALA A 25 4.79 14.90 8.04
N LYS A 26 3.86 14.55 7.17
CA LYS A 26 3.28 15.46 6.19
C LYS A 26 2.05 16.21 6.72
N GLY A 27 1.67 15.98 7.97
CA GLY A 27 0.53 16.66 8.56
C GLY A 27 -0.83 16.14 8.13
N VAL A 28 -0.89 14.92 7.63
CA VAL A 28 -2.16 14.33 7.19
C VAL A 28 -3.05 14.07 8.41
N PRO A 29 -4.34 14.42 8.35
CA PRO A 29 -5.24 14.15 9.49
C PRO A 29 -5.29 12.68 9.85
N GLU A 30 -5.39 12.37 11.14
CA GLU A 30 -5.36 10.99 11.63
C GLU A 30 -6.42 10.09 11.00
N LYS A 31 -7.59 10.62 10.77
CA LYS A 31 -8.67 9.86 10.14
C LYS A 31 -8.25 9.39 8.74
N THR A 32 -7.60 10.27 8.00
CA THR A 32 -7.11 9.95 6.67
C THR A 32 -5.95 8.95 6.74
N VAL A 33 -5.04 9.14 7.71
CA VAL A 33 -3.93 8.21 7.92
C VAL A 33 -4.47 6.81 8.15
N PHE A 34 -5.48 6.70 9.01
CA PHE A 34 -6.07 5.40 9.33
C PHE A 34 -6.66 4.73 8.09
N GLY A 35 -7.38 5.48 7.27
CA GLY A 35 -7.94 4.95 6.02
C GLY A 35 -6.87 4.49 5.05
N LEU A 36 -5.77 5.25 4.93
CA LEU A 36 -4.65 4.87 4.07
C LEU A 36 -3.98 3.59 4.57
N MET A 37 -3.82 3.47 5.90
CA MET A 37 -3.23 2.28 6.49
C MET A 37 -4.07 1.04 6.21
N LEU A 38 -5.39 1.16 6.35
CA LEU A 38 -6.28 0.04 6.06
C LEU A 38 -6.22 -0.37 4.59
N ALA A 39 -6.22 0.60 3.69
CA ALA A 39 -6.15 0.32 2.26
C ALA A 39 -4.85 -0.40 1.91
N LEU A 40 -3.74 0.07 2.44
CA LEU A 40 -2.44 -0.57 2.18
C LEU A 40 -2.39 -1.98 2.75
N GLU A 41 -2.89 -2.17 3.98
CA GLU A 41 -2.91 -3.48 4.61
C GLU A 41 -3.72 -4.48 3.80
N GLU A 42 -4.93 -4.08 3.37
CA GLU A 42 -5.78 -4.97 2.58
C GLU A 42 -5.15 -5.32 1.24
N CYS A 43 -4.66 -4.32 0.52
CA CYS A 43 -4.08 -4.57 -0.79
C CYS A 43 -2.76 -5.32 -0.71
N GLY A 44 -1.93 -4.99 0.27
CA GLY A 44 -0.68 -5.70 0.49
C GLY A 44 -0.91 -7.15 0.86
N SER A 45 -1.87 -7.40 1.74
CA SER A 45 -2.21 -8.75 2.15
C SER A 45 -2.75 -9.57 0.99
N ASN A 46 -3.55 -8.95 0.11
CA ASN A 46 -4.05 -9.64 -1.07
C ASN A 46 -2.92 -10.02 -2.01
N ILE A 47 -1.94 -9.13 -2.20
CA ILE A 47 -0.77 -9.44 -3.03
C ILE A 47 -0.02 -10.63 -2.44
N VAL A 48 0.25 -10.60 -1.14
CA VAL A 48 1.00 -11.66 -0.47
C VAL A 48 0.26 -12.99 -0.54
N ASN A 49 -1.04 -12.98 -0.21
CA ASN A 49 -1.79 -14.23 -0.07
C ASN A 49 -2.26 -14.81 -1.40
N HIS A 50 -2.57 -13.95 -2.37
CA HIS A 50 -3.17 -14.41 -3.62
C HIS A 50 -2.27 -14.20 -4.83
N GLY A 51 -1.66 -13.03 -4.94
CA GLY A 51 -0.79 -12.73 -6.06
C GLY A 51 0.53 -13.47 -6.01
N LEU A 52 1.19 -13.48 -4.85
CA LEU A 52 2.50 -14.09 -4.68
C LEU A 52 2.45 -15.36 -3.84
N GLN A 53 1.27 -15.76 -3.37
CA GLN A 53 1.02 -17.03 -2.69
C GLN A 53 1.96 -17.26 -1.50
N ARG A 54 2.27 -16.20 -0.76
CA ARG A 54 3.16 -16.22 0.40
C ARG A 54 4.56 -16.75 0.09
N ASP A 55 5.00 -16.62 -1.14
CA ASP A 55 6.35 -16.99 -1.50
C ASP A 55 7.31 -15.89 -1.08
N ALA A 56 8.01 -16.10 0.04
CA ALA A 56 8.92 -15.10 0.60
C ALA A 56 10.08 -14.76 -0.35
N GLY A 57 10.34 -15.60 -1.36
CA GLY A 57 11.33 -15.30 -2.37
C GLY A 57 10.85 -14.28 -3.40
N GLN A 58 9.56 -14.02 -3.44
CA GLN A 58 9.00 -13.01 -4.32
C GLN A 58 9.01 -11.64 -3.63
N LYS A 59 9.06 -10.60 -4.45
CA LYS A 59 9.10 -9.24 -3.94
C LYS A 59 8.08 -8.38 -4.64
N PHE A 60 7.64 -7.33 -3.97
CA PHE A 60 6.79 -6.32 -4.57
C PHE A 60 7.21 -4.94 -4.07
N GLN A 61 6.79 -3.91 -4.75
CA GLN A 61 7.13 -2.53 -4.39
C GLN A 61 5.90 -1.78 -3.93
N VAL A 62 6.10 -0.92 -2.94
CA VAL A 62 5.09 0.04 -2.50
C VAL A 62 5.69 1.42 -2.66
N THR A 63 5.01 2.27 -3.41
CA THR A 63 5.39 3.66 -3.56
C THR A 63 4.32 4.52 -2.91
N ILE A 64 4.76 5.44 -2.07
CA ILE A 64 3.89 6.36 -1.35
C ILE A 64 4.36 7.76 -1.68
N GLU A 65 3.47 8.56 -2.27
CA GLU A 65 3.79 9.92 -2.66
C GLU A 65 2.70 10.87 -2.22
N GLN A 66 3.10 12.08 -1.90
CA GLN A 66 2.15 13.17 -1.68
C GLN A 66 2.30 14.12 -2.85
N THR A 67 1.24 14.28 -3.60
CA THR A 67 1.18 15.28 -4.65
C THR A 67 0.54 16.53 -4.06
N HIS A 68 0.27 17.52 -4.92
CA HIS A 68 -0.21 18.83 -4.49
C HIS A 68 -1.40 18.74 -3.51
N ASP A 69 -2.35 17.87 -3.79
CA ASP A 69 -3.61 17.84 -3.03
C ASP A 69 -4.05 16.43 -2.66
N ARG A 70 -3.20 15.43 -2.82
CA ARG A 70 -3.60 14.05 -2.56
C ARG A 70 -2.43 13.17 -2.19
N PHE A 71 -2.75 12.05 -1.59
CA PHE A 71 -1.83 10.95 -1.35
C PHE A 71 -2.04 9.89 -2.41
N VAL A 72 -0.95 9.35 -2.91
CA VAL A 72 -1.00 8.26 -3.89
C VAL A 72 -0.19 7.10 -3.33
N ILE A 73 -0.80 5.92 -3.35
CA ILE A 73 -0.15 4.68 -2.97
C ILE A 73 -0.21 3.76 -4.18
N GLU A 74 0.92 3.25 -4.59
CA GLU A 74 0.99 2.32 -5.71
C GLU A 74 1.72 1.07 -5.27
N LEU A 75 1.13 -0.09 -5.54
CA LEU A 75 1.78 -1.37 -5.32
C LEU A 75 2.09 -1.97 -6.68
N ARG A 76 3.30 -2.48 -6.84
CA ARG A 76 3.75 -3.06 -8.10
C ARG A 76 4.24 -4.47 -7.85
N ASP A 77 3.63 -5.42 -8.53
CA ASP A 77 3.89 -6.84 -8.39
C ASP A 77 4.15 -7.41 -9.77
N ARG A 78 5.31 -8.03 -9.96
CA ARG A 78 5.67 -8.68 -11.23
C ARG A 78 5.55 -7.74 -12.43
N GLY A 79 5.87 -6.47 -12.22
CA GLY A 79 5.77 -5.47 -13.28
C GLY A 79 4.38 -4.88 -13.47
N LEU A 80 3.37 -5.41 -12.80
CA LEU A 80 2.02 -4.88 -12.84
C LEU A 80 1.84 -3.87 -11.72
N ALA A 81 1.25 -2.73 -12.04
CA ALA A 81 1.00 -1.69 -11.07
C ALA A 81 -0.44 -1.73 -10.59
N PHE A 82 -0.63 -1.49 -9.30
CA PHE A 82 -1.94 -1.44 -8.70
C PHE A 82 -2.01 -0.28 -7.74
N ASP A 83 -3.01 0.56 -7.89
CA ASP A 83 -3.21 1.74 -7.03
C ASP A 83 -4.46 1.51 -6.20
N PRO A 84 -4.32 1.22 -4.90
CA PRO A 84 -5.48 0.97 -4.06
C PRO A 84 -6.42 2.16 -3.93
N THR A 85 -5.90 3.38 -4.05
CA THR A 85 -6.77 4.56 -3.98
C THR A 85 -7.67 4.66 -5.19
N LYS A 86 -7.17 4.31 -6.37
CA LYS A 86 -7.99 4.26 -7.58
C LYS A 86 -8.88 3.04 -7.61
N ALA A 87 -8.39 1.91 -7.11
CA ALA A 87 -9.17 0.68 -7.06
C ALA A 87 -10.41 0.87 -6.19
N ALA A 88 -10.27 1.59 -5.07
CA ALA A 88 -11.40 1.86 -4.19
C ALA A 88 -12.53 2.59 -4.93
N GLU A 89 -12.16 3.53 -5.80
CA GLU A 89 -13.15 4.25 -6.60
C GLU A 89 -13.82 3.33 -7.62
N ARG A 90 -13.01 2.48 -8.27
CA ARG A 90 -13.53 1.58 -9.30
C ARG A 90 -14.32 0.42 -8.74
N GLU A 91 -14.07 0.08 -7.49
CA GLU A 91 -14.73 -1.01 -6.82
C GLU A 91 -16.07 -0.60 -6.22
N GLN A 92 -16.52 0.60 -6.48
CA GLN A 92 -17.81 1.03 -6.00
C GLN A 92 -18.90 0.08 -6.51
N PRO A 93 -19.95 -0.08 -5.75
CA PRO A 93 -21.03 -1.00 -6.16
C PRO A 93 -21.51 -0.68 -7.57
N LYS A 94 -21.62 -1.73 -8.30
CA LYS A 94 -22.08 -1.61 -9.69
C LYS A 94 -23.56 -1.56 -9.76
#